data_1e5154a667aac2f49b9a03bd60bde8b5
#
_entry.id   1e5154a667aac2f49b9a03bd60bde8b5
#
_cell.length_a   1.000
_cell.length_b   1.000
_cell.length_c   1.000
_cell.angle_alpha   90.00
_cell.angle_beta   90.00
_cell.angle_gamma   90.00
#
_symmetry.space_group_name_H-M   'P 1'
#
loop_
_entity.id
_entity.type
_entity.pdbx_description
1 polymer ?
#
loop_
_entity_poly.entity_id
_entity_poly.type
_entity_poly.pdbx_seq_one_letter_code
_entity_poly.pdbx_strand_id
1 'polypeptide(L)'
;MAFETLHCMQKQNANTHSYMALKLDMSKAYDHVEWSFLEELMRKMGFNERWINLMMMCLKSVTYSVLVNGEPCGMIHPTRGIRQSDPLSPFLFLLCTEGLNGLIKQAELNGDIHGVSLCRKGLKLTHLLFADDSLLFCRSNLEECDKVLEILNIYEGALGQKVNRSKTVLFFSKSTTTDARAQIKEALGVPEIMHYEKYLGLPSFVGRGKKVSFNYIKERVWRKLQSWEGKLHSQASREVLIKSVIQANLTYTMGCFKIPLGLCHEIEVLIKKFWWGQRGDRRKIHWLKWDEMTKSKMVGGMGFRDLALFNDSLLAKQAFRLLHNQDSLFYKVFKARYFHNSSIMEAAASRMGSYAWKSILKGRDVLLCGAHWKKKLKFGNIIGCQVNILHK
;
A
#
# COMPACT_ATOMS: atom_id res chain seq x y z
N MET A 1 1.15 -6.16 4.56
CA MET A 1 0.64 -7.47 4.15
C MET A 1 1.49 -8.01 2.99
N ALA A 2 1.40 -7.50 1.76
CA ALA A 2 2.16 -8.00 0.61
C ALA A 2 3.67 -8.17 0.90
N PHE A 3 4.31 -7.16 1.50
CA PHE A 3 5.71 -7.24 1.91
C PHE A 3 6.01 -8.45 2.82
N GLU A 4 5.12 -8.74 3.78
CA GLU A 4 5.27 -9.89 4.69
C GLU A 4 5.15 -11.21 3.96
N THR A 5 4.17 -11.32 3.04
CA THR A 5 3.94 -12.55 2.26
C THR A 5 5.11 -12.82 1.32
N LEU A 6 5.54 -11.81 0.56
CA LEU A 6 6.70 -11.92 -0.33
C LEU A 6 8.00 -12.23 0.44
N HIS A 7 8.20 -11.61 1.61
CA HIS A 7 9.33 -11.92 2.47
C HIS A 7 9.25 -13.37 3.01
N CYS A 8 8.05 -13.90 3.27
CA CYS A 8 7.85 -15.29 3.65
C CYS A 8 8.26 -16.24 2.52
N MET A 9 7.75 -16.01 1.32
CA MET A 9 8.08 -16.79 0.12
C MET A 9 9.59 -16.85 -0.17
N GLN A 10 10.31 -15.74 0.06
CA GLN A 10 11.77 -15.69 -0.14
C GLN A 10 12.56 -16.46 0.91
N LYS A 11 12.00 -16.64 2.12
CA LYS A 11 12.70 -17.27 3.24
C LYS A 11 12.29 -18.72 3.51
N GLN A 12 11.32 -19.26 2.79
CA GLN A 12 10.94 -20.66 2.90
C GLN A 12 12.09 -21.54 2.41
N ASN A 13 12.41 -22.59 3.19
CA ASN A 13 13.44 -23.56 2.88
C ASN A 13 13.03 -24.45 1.70
N ALA A 14 14.01 -25.01 1.00
CA ALA A 14 13.82 -25.88 -0.16
C ALA A 14 12.97 -27.15 0.10
N ASN A 15 12.80 -27.54 1.35
CA ASN A 15 12.02 -28.73 1.75
C ASN A 15 10.51 -28.48 1.97
N THR A 16 10.03 -27.25 1.67
CA THR A 16 8.62 -26.89 1.72
C THR A 16 8.09 -26.66 0.31
N HIS A 17 6.76 -26.64 0.16
CA HIS A 17 6.14 -26.33 -1.13
C HIS A 17 6.71 -25.05 -1.74
N SER A 18 6.93 -25.07 -3.04
CA SER A 18 7.28 -23.88 -3.82
C SER A 18 6.02 -23.05 -4.11
N TYR A 19 6.18 -21.72 -4.13
CA TYR A 19 5.07 -20.79 -4.34
C TYR A 19 5.39 -19.78 -5.43
N MET A 20 4.32 -19.30 -6.06
CA MET A 20 4.36 -18.16 -6.96
C MET A 20 3.44 -17.04 -6.48
N ALA A 21 3.79 -15.81 -6.84
CA ALA A 21 2.94 -14.64 -6.68
C ALA A 21 2.75 -13.97 -8.03
N LEU A 22 1.50 -13.78 -8.43
CA LEU A 22 1.12 -13.14 -9.68
C LEU A 22 0.58 -11.73 -9.34
N LYS A 23 1.29 -10.69 -9.79
CA LYS A 23 0.77 -9.32 -9.72
C LYS A 23 0.01 -9.05 -11.00
N LEU A 24 -1.31 -8.99 -10.89
CA LEU A 24 -2.19 -8.68 -11.99
C LEU A 24 -2.21 -7.17 -12.26
N ASP A 25 -2.19 -6.81 -13.54
CA ASP A 25 -2.50 -5.47 -14.03
C ASP A 25 -3.73 -5.59 -14.94
N MET A 26 -4.80 -4.85 -14.62
CA MET A 26 -6.03 -4.87 -15.40
C MET A 26 -6.00 -3.75 -16.43
N SER A 27 -6.22 -4.10 -17.71
CA SER A 27 -6.30 -3.10 -18.78
C SER A 27 -7.53 -2.23 -18.61
N LYS A 28 -7.31 -0.91 -18.40
CA LYS A 28 -8.42 0.06 -18.28
C LYS A 28 -9.50 -0.42 -17.32
N ALA A 29 -9.11 -0.80 -16.09
CA ALA A 29 -9.95 -1.49 -15.11
C ALA A 29 -11.32 -0.85 -14.89
N TYR A 30 -11.40 0.49 -14.91
CA TYR A 30 -12.66 1.22 -14.74
C TYR A 30 -13.50 1.29 -16.02
N ASP A 31 -12.86 1.41 -17.17
CA ASP A 31 -13.55 1.66 -18.45
C ASP A 31 -14.26 0.40 -18.98
N HIS A 32 -13.85 -0.78 -18.56
CA HIS A 32 -14.31 -2.07 -19.06
C HIS A 32 -15.40 -2.74 -18.20
N VAL A 33 -15.80 -2.14 -17.07
CA VAL A 33 -16.81 -2.72 -16.18
C VAL A 33 -18.16 -2.82 -16.88
N GLU A 34 -18.64 -4.05 -17.08
CA GLU A 34 -19.97 -4.30 -17.63
C GLU A 34 -21.06 -3.98 -16.59
N TRP A 35 -22.02 -3.13 -16.96
CA TRP A 35 -23.08 -2.70 -16.06
C TRP A 35 -24.04 -3.82 -15.67
N SER A 36 -24.29 -4.76 -16.58
CA SER A 36 -25.11 -5.94 -16.32
C SER A 36 -24.49 -6.84 -15.24
N PHE A 37 -23.17 -7.03 -15.27
CA PHE A 37 -22.45 -7.78 -14.25
C PHE A 37 -22.57 -7.09 -12.89
N LEU A 38 -22.34 -5.79 -12.83
CA LEU A 38 -22.41 -5.02 -11.57
C LEU A 38 -23.82 -5.07 -10.96
N GLU A 39 -24.85 -4.93 -11.80
CA GLU A 39 -26.26 -5.00 -11.37
C GLU A 39 -26.60 -6.37 -10.80
N GLU A 40 -26.25 -7.45 -11.51
CA GLU A 40 -26.50 -8.83 -11.08
C GLU A 40 -25.72 -9.18 -9.82
N LEU A 41 -24.47 -8.72 -9.71
CA LEU A 41 -23.63 -8.91 -8.52
C LEU A 41 -24.26 -8.25 -7.29
N MET A 42 -24.71 -6.99 -7.40
CA MET A 42 -25.39 -6.31 -6.31
C MET A 42 -26.67 -7.05 -5.89
N ARG A 43 -27.42 -7.59 -6.86
CA ARG A 43 -28.63 -8.36 -6.58
C ARG A 43 -28.29 -9.67 -5.83
N LYS A 44 -27.24 -10.39 -6.24
CA LYS A 44 -26.76 -11.60 -5.55
C LYS A 44 -26.18 -11.32 -4.16
N MET A 45 -25.61 -10.15 -3.95
CA MET A 45 -25.13 -9.70 -2.63
C MET A 45 -26.28 -9.28 -1.70
N GLY A 46 -27.53 -9.26 -2.18
CA GLY A 46 -28.73 -8.94 -1.37
C GLY A 46 -29.00 -7.45 -1.20
N PHE A 47 -28.45 -6.59 -2.06
CA PHE A 47 -28.84 -5.17 -2.06
C PHE A 47 -30.31 -5.00 -2.47
N ASN A 48 -30.97 -4.00 -1.87
CA ASN A 48 -32.36 -3.68 -2.21
C ASN A 48 -32.48 -3.16 -3.65
N GLU A 49 -33.49 -3.61 -4.42
CA GLU A 49 -33.70 -3.23 -5.82
C GLU A 49 -33.80 -1.70 -6.01
N ARG A 50 -34.41 -0.98 -5.06
CA ARG A 50 -34.49 0.49 -5.13
C ARG A 50 -33.09 1.11 -5.09
N TRP A 51 -32.19 0.56 -4.28
CA TRP A 51 -30.82 1.03 -4.19
C TRP A 51 -30.03 0.68 -5.46
N ILE A 52 -30.19 -0.55 -5.98
CA ILE A 52 -29.57 -0.99 -7.24
C ILE A 52 -29.98 -0.06 -8.37
N ASN A 53 -31.28 0.20 -8.52
CA ASN A 53 -31.82 1.09 -9.55
C ASN A 53 -31.23 2.51 -9.43
N LEU A 54 -31.08 3.04 -8.21
CA LEU A 54 -30.45 4.35 -7.98
C LEU A 54 -28.99 4.37 -8.46
N MET A 55 -28.21 3.35 -8.10
CA MET A 55 -26.81 3.23 -8.55
C MET A 55 -26.70 3.11 -10.07
N MET A 56 -27.55 2.27 -10.67
CA MET A 56 -27.59 2.10 -12.12
C MET A 56 -28.04 3.37 -12.84
N MET A 57 -28.95 4.13 -12.27
CA MET A 57 -29.35 5.44 -12.79
C MET A 57 -28.20 6.44 -12.78
N CYS A 58 -27.38 6.48 -11.71
CA CYS A 58 -26.17 7.31 -11.64
C CYS A 58 -25.17 6.96 -12.76
N LEU A 59 -25.05 5.68 -13.14
CA LEU A 59 -24.16 5.24 -14.22
C LEU A 59 -24.72 5.56 -15.60
N LYS A 60 -26.00 5.24 -15.84
CA LYS A 60 -26.67 5.33 -17.15
C LYS A 60 -27.00 6.78 -17.57
N SER A 61 -27.10 7.72 -16.62
CA SER A 61 -27.41 9.12 -16.90
C SER A 61 -26.21 9.95 -17.38
N VAL A 62 -24.98 9.40 -17.30
CA VAL A 62 -23.75 10.11 -17.67
C VAL A 62 -23.61 10.21 -19.18
N THR A 63 -23.25 11.39 -19.67
CA THR A 63 -22.89 11.63 -21.06
C THR A 63 -21.52 12.33 -21.11
N TYR A 64 -20.79 12.14 -22.20
CA TYR A 64 -19.47 12.76 -22.42
C TYR A 64 -19.48 13.58 -23.71
N SER A 65 -18.65 14.63 -23.71
CA SER A 65 -18.32 15.39 -24.92
C SER A 65 -16.80 15.55 -25.01
N VAL A 66 -16.28 15.56 -26.22
CA VAL A 66 -14.85 15.82 -26.46
C VAL A 66 -14.64 17.32 -26.64
N LEU A 67 -13.68 17.86 -25.94
CA LEU A 67 -13.29 19.28 -26.14
C LEU A 67 -12.37 19.38 -27.36
N VAL A 68 -12.85 20.09 -28.41
CA VAL A 68 -12.04 20.43 -29.57
C VAL A 68 -11.82 21.93 -29.56
N ASN A 69 -10.56 22.36 -29.43
CA ASN A 69 -10.19 23.78 -29.28
C ASN A 69 -10.93 24.52 -28.14
N GLY A 70 -11.30 23.79 -27.07
CA GLY A 70 -12.00 24.34 -25.90
C GLY A 70 -13.52 24.32 -26.00
N GLU A 71 -14.11 23.92 -27.12
CA GLU A 71 -15.55 23.77 -27.31
C GLU A 71 -16.00 22.30 -27.21
N PRO A 72 -17.11 21.99 -26.52
CA PRO A 72 -17.62 20.63 -26.43
C PRO A 72 -18.21 20.17 -27.75
N CYS A 73 -17.63 19.14 -28.36
CA CYS A 73 -18.08 18.55 -29.62
C CYS A 73 -18.56 17.12 -29.40
N GLY A 74 -19.69 16.80 -30.01
CA GLY A 74 -20.31 15.47 -29.96
C GLY A 74 -20.88 15.12 -28.60
N MET A 75 -21.76 14.13 -28.58
CA MET A 75 -22.33 13.54 -27.35
C MET A 75 -22.12 12.04 -27.38
N ILE A 76 -21.45 11.52 -26.38
CA ILE A 76 -21.13 10.10 -26.23
C ILE A 76 -21.94 9.55 -25.06
N HIS A 77 -22.75 8.52 -25.34
CA HIS A 77 -23.47 7.75 -24.32
C HIS A 77 -22.68 6.47 -24.02
N PRO A 78 -22.08 6.30 -22.85
CA PRO A 78 -21.39 5.07 -22.51
C PRO A 78 -22.40 3.93 -22.35
N THR A 79 -21.98 2.71 -22.70
CA THR A 79 -22.77 1.49 -22.50
C THR A 79 -22.18 0.61 -21.42
N ARG A 80 -20.97 0.91 -20.97
CA ARG A 80 -20.21 0.23 -19.91
C ARG A 80 -19.20 1.18 -19.28
N GLY A 81 -18.52 0.69 -18.27
CA GLY A 81 -17.48 1.43 -17.55
C GLY A 81 -18.03 2.27 -16.41
N ILE A 82 -17.14 2.59 -15.50
CA ILE A 82 -17.37 3.49 -14.37
C ILE A 82 -16.41 4.67 -14.47
N ARG A 83 -16.90 5.87 -14.16
CA ARG A 83 -16.16 7.11 -14.40
C ARG A 83 -14.93 7.22 -13.50
N GLN A 84 -13.77 7.47 -14.08
CA GLN A 84 -12.56 7.80 -13.33
C GLN A 84 -12.72 9.15 -12.63
N SER A 85 -12.24 9.24 -11.38
CA SER A 85 -12.36 10.43 -10.51
C SER A 85 -13.77 10.75 -9.99
N ASP A 86 -14.76 9.90 -10.25
CA ASP A 86 -16.07 9.98 -9.61
C ASP A 86 -15.99 9.40 -8.19
N PRO A 87 -16.57 10.06 -7.16
CA PRO A 87 -16.52 9.58 -5.78
C PRO A 87 -17.18 8.21 -5.57
N LEU A 88 -18.17 7.85 -6.39
CA LEU A 88 -18.89 6.57 -6.32
C LEU A 88 -18.10 5.41 -6.97
N SER A 89 -17.36 5.69 -8.03
CA SER A 89 -16.69 4.66 -8.83
C SER A 89 -15.74 3.75 -8.05
N PRO A 90 -14.93 4.22 -7.08
CA PRO A 90 -14.10 3.32 -6.27
C PRO A 90 -14.91 2.30 -5.46
N PHE A 91 -16.09 2.67 -4.96
CA PHE A 91 -16.96 1.76 -4.22
C PHE A 91 -17.60 0.71 -5.14
N LEU A 92 -18.05 1.12 -6.33
CA LEU A 92 -18.58 0.20 -7.34
C LEU A 92 -17.50 -0.77 -7.83
N PHE A 93 -16.27 -0.28 -7.99
CA PHE A 93 -15.14 -1.13 -8.35
C PHE A 93 -14.81 -2.17 -7.27
N LEU A 94 -14.91 -1.79 -5.98
CA LEU A 94 -14.77 -2.75 -4.88
C LEU A 94 -15.84 -3.85 -4.93
N LEU A 95 -17.09 -3.51 -5.28
CA LEU A 95 -18.11 -4.54 -5.51
C LEU A 95 -17.70 -5.49 -6.64
N CYS A 96 -17.20 -4.97 -7.75
CA CYS A 96 -16.72 -5.82 -8.85
C CYS A 96 -15.59 -6.76 -8.42
N THR A 97 -14.67 -6.29 -7.58
CA THR A 97 -13.57 -7.14 -7.07
C THR A 97 -14.03 -8.24 -6.13
N GLU A 98 -15.21 -8.11 -5.50
CA GLU A 98 -15.81 -9.20 -4.70
C GLU A 98 -16.19 -10.40 -5.58
N GLY A 99 -16.47 -10.22 -6.86
CA GLY A 99 -16.66 -11.34 -7.81
C GLY A 99 -15.38 -12.17 -7.94
N LEU A 100 -14.22 -11.53 -8.13
CA LEU A 100 -12.92 -12.23 -8.16
C LEU A 100 -12.60 -12.88 -6.83
N ASN A 101 -12.85 -12.18 -5.71
CA ASN A 101 -12.67 -12.72 -4.37
C ASN A 101 -13.52 -13.99 -4.16
N GLY A 102 -14.77 -14.00 -4.65
CA GLY A 102 -15.67 -15.17 -4.57
C GLY A 102 -15.11 -16.38 -5.33
N LEU A 103 -14.65 -16.19 -6.58
CA LEU A 103 -14.06 -17.26 -7.39
C LEU A 103 -12.80 -17.84 -6.73
N ILE A 104 -11.91 -17.01 -6.24
CA ILE A 104 -10.68 -17.46 -5.58
C ILE A 104 -11.00 -18.21 -4.29
N LYS A 105 -11.93 -17.74 -3.47
CA LYS A 105 -12.37 -18.42 -2.24
C LYS A 105 -13.01 -19.76 -2.53
N GLN A 106 -13.83 -19.84 -3.59
CA GLN A 106 -14.42 -21.12 -3.98
C GLN A 106 -13.35 -22.13 -4.38
N ALA A 107 -12.34 -21.74 -5.15
CA ALA A 107 -11.22 -22.59 -5.52
C ALA A 107 -10.37 -22.99 -4.29
N GLU A 108 -10.21 -22.08 -3.31
CA GLU A 108 -9.55 -22.40 -2.04
C GLU A 108 -10.33 -23.45 -1.22
N LEU A 109 -11.64 -23.31 -1.13
CA LEU A 109 -12.53 -24.26 -0.42
C LEU A 109 -12.55 -25.64 -1.10
N ASN A 110 -12.52 -25.71 -2.40
CA ASN A 110 -12.43 -26.94 -3.17
C ASN A 110 -11.04 -27.62 -3.06
N GLY A 111 -10.03 -26.88 -2.59
CA GLY A 111 -8.64 -27.37 -2.57
C GLY A 111 -7.91 -27.24 -3.91
N ASP A 112 -8.47 -26.52 -4.87
CA ASP A 112 -7.88 -26.29 -6.21
C ASP A 112 -6.70 -25.30 -6.13
N ILE A 113 -6.73 -24.38 -5.19
CA ILE A 113 -5.67 -23.38 -4.96
C ILE A 113 -5.24 -23.40 -3.48
N HIS A 114 -3.93 -23.39 -3.26
CA HIS A 114 -3.35 -23.32 -1.93
C HIS A 114 -2.54 -22.04 -1.78
N GLY A 115 -3.01 -21.14 -0.92
CA GLY A 115 -2.33 -19.91 -0.61
C GLY A 115 -0.98 -20.11 0.10
N VAL A 116 -0.19 -19.05 0.14
CA VAL A 116 1.08 -19.04 0.87
C VAL A 116 0.83 -19.20 2.36
N SER A 117 1.38 -20.26 2.95
CA SER A 117 1.35 -20.48 4.39
C SER A 117 2.32 -19.51 5.08
N LEU A 118 1.79 -18.63 5.91
CA LEU A 118 2.59 -17.61 6.63
C LEU A 118 3.23 -18.17 7.91
N CYS A 119 2.73 -19.31 8.42
CA CYS A 119 3.27 -20.05 9.58
C CYS A 119 2.86 -21.52 9.53
N ARG A 120 3.54 -22.40 10.32
CA ARG A 120 3.43 -23.86 10.25
C ARG A 120 2.02 -24.47 10.41
N LYS A 121 1.07 -23.83 11.07
CA LYS A 121 -0.33 -24.26 11.24
C LYS A 121 -1.32 -23.10 11.11
N GLY A 122 -0.95 -22.10 10.35
CA GLY A 122 -1.64 -20.83 10.39
C GLY A 122 -2.31 -20.43 9.09
N LEU A 123 -2.60 -19.15 9.05
CA LEU A 123 -3.28 -18.46 7.98
C LEU A 123 -2.57 -18.70 6.66
N LYS A 124 -3.31 -19.20 5.68
CA LYS A 124 -2.93 -19.21 4.28
C LYS A 124 -3.45 -17.94 3.62
N LEU A 125 -2.70 -17.39 2.73
CA LEU A 125 -3.09 -16.21 1.98
C LEU A 125 -3.07 -16.52 0.49
N THR A 126 -4.24 -16.48 -0.13
CA THR A 126 -4.44 -16.76 -1.56
C THR A 126 -4.39 -15.48 -2.40
N HIS A 127 -4.81 -14.34 -1.85
CA HIS A 127 -4.84 -13.08 -2.60
C HIS A 127 -4.81 -11.85 -1.70
N LEU A 128 -4.43 -10.72 -2.30
CA LEU A 128 -4.57 -9.37 -1.76
C LEU A 128 -5.07 -8.47 -2.88
N LEU A 129 -6.25 -7.90 -2.72
CA LEU A 129 -6.87 -6.98 -3.67
C LEU A 129 -6.78 -5.56 -3.13
N PHE A 130 -6.37 -4.62 -3.98
CA PHE A 130 -6.32 -3.20 -3.66
C PHE A 130 -6.63 -2.40 -4.94
N ALA A 131 -7.89 -2.02 -5.10
CA ALA A 131 -8.42 -1.46 -6.35
C ALA A 131 -8.00 -2.36 -7.55
N ASP A 132 -7.36 -1.80 -8.56
CA ASP A 132 -6.84 -2.48 -9.74
C ASP A 132 -5.56 -3.31 -9.49
N ASP A 133 -4.80 -2.98 -8.44
CA ASP A 133 -3.59 -3.72 -8.04
C ASP A 133 -3.96 -5.01 -7.28
N SER A 134 -3.89 -6.14 -7.94
CA SER A 134 -4.20 -7.45 -7.36
C SER A 134 -2.97 -8.34 -7.28
N LEU A 135 -2.81 -9.04 -6.15
CA LEU A 135 -1.79 -10.07 -5.94
C LEU A 135 -2.45 -11.39 -5.66
N LEU A 136 -2.18 -12.39 -6.48
CA LEU A 136 -2.57 -13.77 -6.25
C LEU A 136 -1.37 -14.59 -5.78
N PHE A 137 -1.61 -15.52 -4.86
CA PHE A 137 -0.58 -16.39 -4.30
C PHE A 137 -1.06 -17.84 -4.38
N CYS A 138 -0.26 -18.70 -4.98
CA CYS A 138 -0.55 -20.13 -5.08
C CYS A 138 0.76 -20.93 -5.10
N ARG A 139 0.67 -22.25 -5.12
CA ARG A 139 1.84 -23.10 -5.33
C ARG A 139 2.34 -22.95 -6.77
N SER A 140 3.66 -23.12 -6.97
CA SER A 140 4.27 -23.08 -8.29
C SER A 140 4.24 -24.47 -8.95
N ASN A 141 3.04 -24.92 -9.30
CA ASN A 141 2.77 -26.09 -10.13
C ASN A 141 1.80 -25.75 -11.26
N LEU A 142 1.72 -26.58 -12.30
CA LEU A 142 0.84 -26.34 -13.44
C LEU A 142 -0.64 -26.43 -13.07
N GLU A 143 -1.03 -27.36 -12.19
CA GLU A 143 -2.42 -27.56 -11.80
C GLU A 143 -3.04 -26.29 -11.19
N GLU A 144 -2.36 -25.67 -10.22
CA GLU A 144 -2.84 -24.42 -9.63
C GLU A 144 -2.70 -23.23 -10.60
N CYS A 145 -1.69 -23.26 -11.49
CA CYS A 145 -1.54 -22.27 -12.55
C CYS A 145 -2.74 -22.27 -13.52
N ASP A 146 -3.13 -23.45 -14.01
CA ASP A 146 -4.26 -23.61 -14.91
C ASP A 146 -5.58 -23.20 -14.25
N LYS A 147 -5.72 -23.50 -12.95
CA LYS A 147 -6.90 -23.06 -12.18
C LYS A 147 -6.94 -21.54 -12.01
N VAL A 148 -5.80 -20.88 -11.80
CA VAL A 148 -5.73 -19.42 -11.79
C VAL A 148 -6.13 -18.84 -13.16
N LEU A 149 -5.67 -19.44 -14.28
CA LEU A 149 -6.07 -19.04 -15.62
C LEU A 149 -7.58 -19.21 -15.85
N GLU A 150 -8.15 -20.33 -15.42
CA GLU A 150 -9.60 -20.57 -15.49
C GLU A 150 -10.39 -19.48 -14.76
N ILE A 151 -10.00 -19.17 -13.51
CA ILE A 151 -10.63 -18.12 -12.70
C ILE A 151 -10.55 -16.77 -13.41
N LEU A 152 -9.38 -16.41 -13.93
CA LEU A 152 -9.19 -15.15 -14.64
C LEU A 152 -10.04 -15.08 -15.92
N ASN A 153 -10.12 -16.16 -16.69
CA ASN A 153 -10.96 -16.23 -17.90
C ASN A 153 -12.46 -16.08 -17.58
N ILE A 154 -12.94 -16.73 -16.51
CA ILE A 154 -14.32 -16.57 -16.05
C ILE A 154 -14.58 -15.11 -15.64
N TYR A 155 -13.67 -14.52 -14.88
CA TYR A 155 -13.80 -13.14 -14.42
C TYR A 155 -13.75 -12.14 -15.58
N GLU A 156 -12.82 -12.33 -16.53
CA GLU A 156 -12.71 -11.51 -17.74
C GLU A 156 -13.98 -11.57 -18.59
N GLY A 157 -14.53 -12.77 -18.78
CA GLY A 157 -15.75 -12.97 -19.55
C GLY A 157 -16.99 -12.36 -18.92
N ALA A 158 -17.09 -12.40 -17.59
CA ALA A 158 -18.22 -11.85 -16.85
C ALA A 158 -18.19 -10.32 -16.72
N LEU A 159 -17.01 -9.76 -16.40
CA LEU A 159 -16.86 -8.33 -16.11
C LEU A 159 -16.47 -7.49 -17.33
N GLY A 160 -16.03 -8.13 -18.43
CA GLY A 160 -15.51 -7.43 -19.61
C GLY A 160 -14.09 -6.88 -19.44
N GLN A 161 -13.48 -7.01 -18.27
CA GLN A 161 -12.10 -6.63 -18.02
C GLN A 161 -11.14 -7.59 -18.73
N LYS A 162 -9.91 -7.13 -18.99
CA LYS A 162 -8.84 -7.97 -19.53
C LYS A 162 -7.56 -7.80 -18.74
N VAL A 163 -6.94 -8.91 -18.38
CA VAL A 163 -5.61 -8.91 -17.76
C VAL A 163 -4.58 -8.43 -18.79
N ASN A 164 -3.83 -7.42 -18.42
CA ASN A 164 -2.72 -6.92 -19.23
C ASN A 164 -1.48 -7.80 -19.02
N ARG A 165 -1.32 -8.84 -19.84
CA ARG A 165 -0.22 -9.79 -19.70
C ARG A 165 1.17 -9.16 -19.80
N SER A 166 1.33 -8.06 -20.55
CA SER A 166 2.61 -7.38 -20.69
C SER A 166 3.05 -6.61 -19.44
N LYS A 167 2.09 -6.19 -18.60
CA LYS A 167 2.34 -5.49 -17.33
C LYS A 167 2.14 -6.38 -16.11
N THR A 168 1.42 -7.49 -16.27
CA THR A 168 1.31 -8.53 -15.25
C THR A 168 2.66 -9.18 -15.06
N VAL A 169 3.06 -9.43 -13.83
CA VAL A 169 4.39 -9.94 -13.51
C VAL A 169 4.31 -11.10 -12.52
N LEU A 170 5.22 -12.05 -12.71
CA LEU A 170 5.31 -13.27 -11.95
C LEU A 170 6.55 -13.28 -11.07
N PHE A 171 6.39 -13.73 -9.84
CA PHE A 171 7.44 -13.87 -8.86
C PHE A 171 7.41 -15.27 -8.25
N PHE A 172 8.57 -15.95 -8.20
CA PHE A 172 8.69 -17.29 -7.62
C PHE A 172 9.44 -17.29 -6.28
N SER A 173 9.10 -18.24 -5.44
CA SER A 173 9.92 -18.57 -4.27
C SER A 173 11.26 -19.17 -4.72
N LYS A 174 12.26 -19.10 -3.84
CA LYS A 174 13.59 -19.67 -4.14
C LYS A 174 13.57 -21.19 -4.34
N SER A 175 12.59 -21.86 -3.78
CA SER A 175 12.41 -23.31 -3.86
C SER A 175 11.82 -23.79 -5.19
N THR A 176 11.37 -22.90 -6.07
CA THR A 176 10.81 -23.26 -7.38
C THR A 176 11.91 -23.66 -8.35
N THR A 177 11.78 -24.84 -8.95
CA THR A 177 12.75 -25.37 -9.95
C THR A 177 12.72 -24.55 -11.25
N THR A 178 13.81 -24.61 -12.00
CA THR A 178 13.92 -23.91 -13.31
C THR A 178 12.87 -24.39 -14.30
N ASP A 179 12.63 -25.71 -14.33
CA ASP A 179 11.65 -26.32 -15.24
C ASP A 179 10.22 -25.89 -14.94
N ALA A 180 9.82 -25.91 -13.65
CA ALA A 180 8.50 -25.42 -13.24
C ALA A 180 8.33 -23.93 -13.58
N ARG A 181 9.36 -23.10 -13.41
CA ARG A 181 9.32 -21.69 -13.81
C ARG A 181 9.10 -21.53 -15.30
N ALA A 182 9.83 -22.30 -16.13
CA ALA A 182 9.69 -22.22 -17.57
C ALA A 182 8.26 -22.59 -18.01
N GLN A 183 7.75 -23.71 -17.55
CA GLN A 183 6.40 -24.20 -17.87
C GLN A 183 5.30 -23.21 -17.44
N ILE A 184 5.37 -22.67 -16.22
CA ILE A 184 4.38 -21.71 -15.72
C ILE A 184 4.46 -20.39 -16.49
N LYS A 185 5.64 -19.93 -16.85
CA LYS A 185 5.82 -18.72 -17.67
C LYS A 185 5.22 -18.88 -19.06
N GLU A 186 5.41 -20.03 -19.66
CA GLU A 186 4.83 -20.37 -20.96
C GLU A 186 3.30 -20.42 -20.88
N ALA A 187 2.74 -21.11 -19.88
CA ALA A 187 1.31 -21.21 -19.67
C ALA A 187 0.61 -19.85 -19.43
N LEU A 188 1.21 -18.99 -18.59
CA LEU A 188 0.65 -17.67 -18.26
C LEU A 188 0.93 -16.61 -19.33
N GLY A 189 1.98 -16.77 -20.11
CA GLY A 189 2.44 -15.77 -21.10
C GLY A 189 2.84 -14.44 -20.46
N VAL A 190 3.41 -14.45 -19.23
CA VAL A 190 3.79 -13.25 -18.47
C VAL A 190 5.28 -13.26 -18.10
N PRO A 191 5.93 -12.08 -18.01
CA PRO A 191 7.33 -12.00 -17.65
C PRO A 191 7.55 -12.34 -16.17
N GLU A 192 8.66 -13.06 -15.92
CA GLU A 192 9.19 -13.24 -14.57
C GLU A 192 10.04 -12.04 -14.17
N ILE A 193 9.88 -11.58 -12.92
CA ILE A 193 10.79 -10.62 -12.31
C ILE A 193 11.50 -11.25 -11.12
N MET A 194 12.85 -11.15 -11.15
CA MET A 194 13.70 -11.67 -10.08
C MET A 194 13.55 -10.90 -8.77
N HIS A 195 13.32 -9.60 -8.87
CA HIS A 195 13.13 -8.71 -7.73
C HIS A 195 11.98 -7.77 -8.00
N TYR A 196 10.95 -7.85 -7.16
CA TYR A 196 9.91 -6.83 -7.11
C TYR A 196 10.54 -5.49 -6.73
N GLU A 197 10.63 -4.57 -7.65
CA GLU A 197 11.13 -3.25 -7.31
C GLU A 197 10.18 -2.51 -6.36
N LYS A 198 8.91 -2.45 -6.70
CA LYS A 198 7.88 -1.76 -5.88
C LYS A 198 6.51 -2.41 -6.02
N TYR A 199 5.78 -2.47 -4.93
CA TYR A 199 4.35 -2.77 -4.90
C TYR A 199 3.61 -1.66 -4.16
N LEU A 200 2.57 -1.08 -4.77
CA LEU A 200 1.89 0.10 -4.25
C LEU A 200 2.85 1.24 -3.87
N GLY A 201 3.90 1.46 -4.66
CA GLY A 201 4.91 2.49 -4.41
C GLY A 201 5.89 2.21 -3.26
N LEU A 202 5.79 1.05 -2.60
CA LEU A 202 6.70 0.60 -1.53
C LEU A 202 7.69 -0.45 -2.07
N PRO A 203 8.93 -0.49 -1.54
CA PRO A 203 9.87 -1.54 -1.88
C PRO A 203 9.32 -2.90 -1.42
N SER A 204 9.33 -3.88 -2.30
CA SER A 204 8.86 -5.24 -1.99
C SER A 204 9.88 -6.04 -1.19
N PHE A 205 11.13 -5.59 -1.17
CA PHE A 205 12.20 -6.17 -0.38
C PHE A 205 13.13 -5.06 0.15
N VAL A 206 13.53 -5.19 1.41
CA VAL A 206 14.52 -4.31 2.04
C VAL A 206 15.72 -5.16 2.46
N GLY A 207 16.80 -5.02 1.72
CA GLY A 207 18.05 -5.75 1.95
C GLY A 207 18.94 -5.13 3.05
N ARG A 208 20.21 -5.51 3.07
CA ARG A 208 21.21 -4.95 3.99
C ARG A 208 21.44 -3.46 3.75
N GLY A 209 21.47 -3.02 2.51
CA GLY A 209 21.58 -1.62 2.10
C GLY A 209 20.26 -0.84 2.22
N LYS A 210 19.77 -0.63 3.43
CA LYS A 210 18.47 0.03 3.69
C LYS A 210 18.35 1.40 3.03
N LYS A 211 19.42 2.20 3.04
CA LYS A 211 19.44 3.52 2.43
C LYS A 211 19.16 3.46 0.93
N VAL A 212 19.73 2.48 0.23
CA VAL A 212 19.50 2.27 -1.21
C VAL A 212 18.03 1.94 -1.48
N SER A 213 17.42 1.06 -0.68
CA SER A 213 16.01 0.67 -0.83
C SER A 213 15.03 1.85 -0.69
N PHE A 214 15.41 2.91 0.03
CA PHE A 214 14.56 4.08 0.28
C PHE A 214 15.02 5.35 -0.44
N ASN A 215 16.13 5.33 -1.19
CA ASN A 215 16.67 6.53 -1.84
C ASN A 215 15.67 7.19 -2.82
N TYR A 216 14.77 6.40 -3.41
CA TYR A 216 13.70 6.91 -4.27
C TYR A 216 12.82 7.98 -3.60
N ILE A 217 12.72 7.96 -2.26
CA ILE A 217 11.97 8.95 -1.51
C ILE A 217 12.67 10.32 -1.61
N LYS A 218 13.99 10.32 -1.36
CA LYS A 218 14.82 11.53 -1.50
C LYS A 218 14.76 12.07 -2.92
N GLU A 219 14.87 11.21 -3.93
CA GLU A 219 14.77 11.61 -5.33
C GLU A 219 13.41 12.21 -5.68
N ARG A 220 12.32 11.66 -5.14
CA ARG A 220 10.97 12.20 -5.31
C ARG A 220 10.86 13.59 -4.68
N VAL A 221 11.37 13.76 -3.45
CA VAL A 221 11.42 15.06 -2.77
C VAL A 221 12.25 16.05 -3.58
N TRP A 222 13.45 15.66 -3.98
CA TRP A 222 14.35 16.50 -4.77
C TRP A 222 13.70 16.97 -6.08
N ARG A 223 13.11 16.06 -6.87
CA ARG A 223 12.41 16.42 -8.12
C ARG A 223 11.27 17.40 -7.89
N LYS A 224 10.50 17.24 -6.81
CA LYS A 224 9.44 18.22 -6.47
C LYS A 224 10.03 19.58 -6.12
N LEU A 225 11.06 19.64 -5.31
CA LEU A 225 11.72 20.89 -4.94
C LEU A 225 12.32 21.58 -6.16
N GLN A 226 12.97 20.84 -7.06
CA GLN A 226 13.50 21.36 -8.31
C GLN A 226 12.40 21.95 -9.23
N SER A 227 11.24 21.31 -9.30
CA SER A 227 10.12 21.83 -10.11
C SER A 227 9.57 23.18 -9.61
N TRP A 228 9.88 23.55 -8.38
CA TRP A 228 9.53 24.84 -7.77
C TRP A 228 10.71 25.82 -7.70
N GLU A 229 11.92 25.36 -7.94
CA GLU A 229 13.10 26.21 -8.03
C GLU A 229 12.96 27.18 -9.20
N GLY A 230 13.25 28.44 -8.96
CA GLY A 230 13.07 29.49 -9.98
C GLY A 230 11.72 30.20 -9.93
N LYS A 231 10.68 29.64 -9.32
CA LYS A 231 9.40 30.32 -9.12
C LYS A 231 9.48 31.27 -7.93
N LEU A 232 8.82 32.44 -8.06
CA LEU A 232 8.74 33.44 -6.98
C LEU A 232 7.74 32.98 -5.91
N HIS A 233 8.21 32.19 -4.95
CA HIS A 233 7.41 31.74 -3.81
C HIS A 233 7.63 32.66 -2.60
N SER A 234 6.55 33.18 -2.03
CA SER A 234 6.58 33.81 -0.72
C SER A 234 6.94 32.80 0.39
N GLN A 235 7.31 33.26 1.57
CA GLN A 235 7.58 32.37 2.72
C GLN A 235 6.35 31.54 3.08
N ALA A 236 5.15 32.13 3.07
CA ALA A 236 3.90 31.42 3.31
C ALA A 236 3.67 30.30 2.28
N SER A 237 3.90 30.57 0.99
CA SER A 237 3.79 29.56 -0.05
C SER A 237 4.77 28.40 0.17
N ARG A 238 6.02 28.66 0.54
CA ARG A 238 7.01 27.62 0.85
C ARG A 238 6.59 26.78 2.05
N GLU A 239 6.05 27.41 3.11
CA GLU A 239 5.52 26.67 4.27
C GLU A 239 4.44 25.69 3.84
N VAL A 240 3.46 26.12 3.06
CA VAL A 240 2.38 25.27 2.56
C VAL A 240 2.95 24.13 1.71
N LEU A 241 3.82 24.41 0.75
CA LEU A 241 4.42 23.38 -0.12
C LEU A 241 5.22 22.34 0.66
N ILE A 242 6.01 22.76 1.67
CA ILE A 242 6.73 21.82 2.52
C ILE A 242 5.77 20.92 3.30
N LYS A 243 4.78 21.51 3.97
CA LYS A 243 3.86 20.75 4.85
C LYS A 243 2.88 19.89 4.06
N SER A 244 2.22 20.44 3.05
CA SER A 244 1.15 19.76 2.32
C SER A 244 1.65 18.80 1.24
N VAL A 245 2.85 19.02 0.69
CA VAL A 245 3.36 18.17 -0.39
C VAL A 245 4.57 17.36 0.06
N ILE A 246 5.66 18.01 0.53
CA ILE A 246 6.89 17.27 0.83
C ILE A 246 6.70 16.34 2.02
N GLN A 247 6.25 16.86 3.16
CA GLN A 247 6.05 16.05 4.37
C GLN A 247 4.91 15.04 4.23
N ALA A 248 3.87 15.36 3.44
CA ALA A 248 2.77 14.43 3.16
C ALA A 248 3.23 13.24 2.31
N ASN A 249 4.08 13.46 1.30
CA ASN A 249 4.60 12.39 0.44
C ASN A 249 5.41 11.31 1.19
N LEU A 250 5.98 11.64 2.34
CA LEU A 250 6.77 10.73 3.16
C LEU A 250 5.88 9.82 4.03
N THR A 251 4.68 10.27 4.37
CA THR A 251 3.79 9.67 5.36
C THR A 251 3.50 8.20 5.09
N TYR A 252 3.23 7.86 3.83
CA TYR A 252 2.88 6.49 3.45
C TYR A 252 4.02 5.50 3.71
N THR A 253 5.22 5.79 3.21
CA THR A 253 6.39 4.93 3.41
C THR A 253 6.82 4.88 4.88
N MET A 254 6.79 6.03 5.57
CA MET A 254 7.09 6.14 7.00
C MET A 254 6.08 5.40 7.89
N GLY A 255 4.82 5.28 7.43
CA GLY A 255 3.80 4.49 8.11
C GLY A 255 4.01 2.97 8.01
N CYS A 256 4.88 2.51 7.10
CA CYS A 256 5.16 1.09 6.89
C CYS A 256 6.56 0.68 7.34
N PHE A 257 7.55 1.58 7.23
CA PHE A 257 8.96 1.28 7.45
C PHE A 257 9.67 2.35 8.26
N LYS A 258 10.63 1.92 9.09
CA LYS A 258 11.58 2.83 9.73
C LYS A 258 12.60 3.30 8.70
N ILE A 259 12.53 4.56 8.34
CA ILE A 259 13.48 5.16 7.40
C ILE A 259 14.83 5.38 8.10
N PRO A 260 15.97 5.11 7.43
CA PRO A 260 17.30 5.37 8.00
C PRO A 260 17.46 6.84 8.40
N LEU A 261 17.99 7.09 9.60
CA LEU A 261 18.17 8.45 10.13
C LEU A 261 18.99 9.35 9.19
N GLY A 262 20.05 8.83 8.60
CA GLY A 262 20.84 9.58 7.62
C GLY A 262 20.04 10.03 6.39
N LEU A 263 19.06 9.23 5.94
CA LEU A 263 18.19 9.62 4.84
C LEU A 263 17.16 10.68 5.26
N CYS A 264 16.60 10.57 6.48
CA CYS A 264 15.74 11.62 7.05
C CYS A 264 16.50 12.96 7.08
N HIS A 265 17.72 12.94 7.60
CA HIS A 265 18.57 14.14 7.68
C HIS A 265 18.89 14.74 6.30
N GLU A 266 19.21 13.90 5.29
CA GLU A 266 19.42 14.38 3.91
C GLU A 266 18.18 15.05 3.33
N ILE A 267 16.98 14.51 3.61
CA ILE A 267 15.72 15.11 3.16
C ILE A 267 15.48 16.44 3.88
N GLU A 268 15.74 16.51 5.18
CA GLU A 268 15.62 17.76 5.96
C GLU A 268 16.57 18.84 5.46
N VAL A 269 17.78 18.46 5.05
CA VAL A 269 18.72 19.41 4.41
C VAL A 269 18.14 19.97 3.11
N LEU A 270 17.50 19.14 2.27
CA LEU A 270 16.83 19.63 1.06
C LEU A 270 15.69 20.60 1.39
N ILE A 271 14.87 20.26 2.40
CA ILE A 271 13.78 21.13 2.86
C ILE A 271 14.31 22.47 3.38
N LYS A 272 15.38 22.47 4.18
CA LYS A 272 16.05 23.71 4.68
C LYS A 272 16.52 24.59 3.54
N LYS A 273 17.21 24.01 2.56
CA LYS A 273 17.68 24.75 1.38
C LYS A 273 16.53 25.45 0.65
N PHE A 274 15.44 24.73 0.41
CA PHE A 274 14.26 25.29 -0.24
C PHE A 274 13.59 26.39 0.62
N TRP A 275 13.46 26.17 1.94
CA TRP A 275 12.88 27.15 2.86
C TRP A 275 13.63 28.49 2.81
N TRP A 276 14.95 28.44 2.88
CA TRP A 276 15.80 29.64 2.84
C TRP A 276 15.98 30.18 1.42
N GLY A 277 15.38 29.56 0.41
CA GLY A 277 15.43 30.00 -0.99
C GLY A 277 16.81 29.89 -1.61
N GLN A 278 17.61 28.92 -1.17
CA GLN A 278 18.88 28.58 -1.80
C GLN A 278 18.60 28.06 -3.22
N ARG A 279 19.35 28.58 -4.23
CA ARG A 279 19.24 28.15 -5.63
C ARG A 279 20.60 27.65 -6.11
N GLY A 280 20.65 26.42 -6.60
CA GLY A 280 21.89 25.78 -7.03
C GLY A 280 22.98 25.88 -5.96
N ASP A 281 24.18 26.34 -6.34
CA ASP A 281 25.34 26.46 -5.44
C ASP A 281 25.38 27.80 -4.67
N ARG A 282 24.44 28.71 -4.90
CA ARG A 282 24.38 29.97 -4.15
C ARG A 282 23.90 29.73 -2.73
N ARG A 283 24.84 29.69 -1.79
CA ARG A 283 24.57 29.54 -0.35
C ARG A 283 23.80 30.76 0.17
N LYS A 284 22.77 30.50 0.98
CA LYS A 284 22.09 31.52 1.77
C LYS A 284 22.26 31.26 3.26
N ILE A 285 22.17 32.32 4.06
CA ILE A 285 22.24 32.24 5.50
C ILE A 285 20.97 31.55 6.02
N HIS A 286 21.15 30.53 6.85
CA HIS A 286 20.09 29.86 7.58
C HIS A 286 19.98 30.50 8.97
N TRP A 287 19.04 31.40 9.16
CA TRP A 287 18.89 32.20 10.38
C TRP A 287 18.50 31.40 11.61
N LEU A 288 17.83 30.25 11.44
CA LEU A 288 17.36 29.41 12.53
C LEU A 288 17.85 27.96 12.33
N LYS A 289 18.15 27.30 13.45
CA LYS A 289 18.42 25.86 13.47
C LYS A 289 17.14 25.09 13.13
N TRP A 290 17.31 23.88 12.57
CA TRP A 290 16.17 23.04 12.21
C TRP A 290 15.31 22.67 13.41
N ASP A 291 15.94 22.38 14.53
CA ASP A 291 15.25 22.00 15.76
C ASP A 291 14.32 23.12 16.27
N GLU A 292 14.71 24.39 16.09
CA GLU A 292 13.83 25.52 16.40
C GLU A 292 12.64 25.60 15.42
N MET A 293 12.88 25.31 14.14
CA MET A 293 11.83 25.34 13.12
C MET A 293 10.83 24.20 13.26
N THR A 294 11.21 23.07 13.87
CA THR A 294 10.33 21.93 14.13
C THR A 294 9.43 22.12 15.35
N LYS A 295 9.75 23.06 16.25
CA LYS A 295 8.89 23.39 17.38
C LYS A 295 7.50 23.87 16.93
N SER A 296 6.52 23.70 17.82
CA SER A 296 5.16 24.20 17.59
C SER A 296 5.14 25.73 17.35
N LYS A 297 4.25 26.21 16.52
CA LYS A 297 3.99 27.64 16.32
C LYS A 297 3.67 28.37 17.65
N MET A 298 3.05 27.69 18.60
CA MET A 298 2.71 28.24 19.91
C MET A 298 3.92 28.61 20.77
N VAL A 299 5.09 28.01 20.49
CA VAL A 299 6.35 28.26 21.19
C VAL A 299 7.41 28.89 20.28
N GLY A 300 6.97 29.56 19.22
CA GLY A 300 7.86 30.32 18.32
C GLY A 300 8.48 29.50 17.18
N GLY A 301 8.15 28.23 17.01
CA GLY A 301 8.59 27.42 15.88
C GLY A 301 7.72 27.60 14.63
N MET A 302 8.10 26.90 13.57
CA MET A 302 7.33 26.87 12.31
C MET A 302 6.36 25.66 12.24
N GLY A 303 6.48 24.70 13.16
CA GLY A 303 5.72 23.46 13.16
C GLY A 303 6.06 22.55 11.98
N PHE A 304 7.27 22.59 11.47
CA PHE A 304 7.76 21.56 10.57
C PHE A 304 7.93 20.24 11.32
N ARG A 305 7.82 19.13 10.63
CA ARG A 305 7.99 17.81 11.25
C ARG A 305 9.47 17.45 11.32
N ASP A 306 9.93 17.05 12.47
CA ASP A 306 11.12 16.22 12.59
C ASP A 306 10.80 14.86 11.96
N LEU A 307 11.50 14.52 10.89
CA LEU A 307 11.16 13.34 10.09
C LEU A 307 11.43 12.04 10.85
N ALA A 308 12.43 12.00 11.73
CA ALA A 308 12.75 10.82 12.52
C ALA A 308 11.68 10.53 13.58
N LEU A 309 11.27 11.55 14.34
CA LEU A 309 10.21 11.46 15.34
C LEU A 309 8.84 11.22 14.70
N PHE A 310 8.57 11.86 13.57
CA PHE A 310 7.34 11.66 12.82
C PHE A 310 7.21 10.22 12.31
N ASN A 311 8.31 9.64 11.82
CA ASN A 311 8.33 8.23 11.41
C ASN A 311 8.04 7.30 12.60
N ASP A 312 8.64 7.55 13.77
CA ASP A 312 8.38 6.76 14.97
C ASP A 312 6.91 6.84 15.41
N SER A 313 6.31 8.02 15.34
CA SER A 313 4.88 8.22 15.65
C SER A 313 3.96 7.46 14.70
N LEU A 314 4.27 7.43 13.39
CA LEU A 314 3.50 6.68 12.42
C LEU A 314 3.61 5.17 12.62
N LEU A 315 4.80 4.68 12.98
CA LEU A 315 5.01 3.27 13.31
C LEU A 315 4.34 2.89 14.64
N ALA A 316 4.33 3.79 15.62
CA ALA A 316 3.57 3.63 16.86
C ALA A 316 2.07 3.45 16.60
N LYS A 317 1.51 4.19 15.63
CA LYS A 317 0.14 4.00 15.16
C LYS A 317 -0.12 2.58 14.62
N GLN A 318 0.85 1.98 13.90
CA GLN A 318 0.69 0.59 13.43
C GLN A 318 0.76 -0.42 14.59
N ALA A 319 1.67 -0.21 15.54
CA ALA A 319 1.72 -1.05 16.74
C ALA A 319 0.42 -0.93 17.56
N PHE A 320 -0.16 0.28 17.66
CA PHE A 320 -1.45 0.52 18.31
C PHE A 320 -2.60 -0.20 17.58
N ARG A 321 -2.60 -0.24 16.24
CA ARG A 321 -3.58 -1.03 15.47
C ARG A 321 -3.50 -2.51 15.79
N LEU A 322 -2.31 -3.07 15.97
CA LEU A 322 -2.13 -4.47 16.37
C LEU A 322 -2.62 -4.75 17.81
N LEU A 323 -2.73 -3.75 18.66
CA LEU A 323 -3.33 -3.90 20.00
C LEU A 323 -4.86 -3.93 19.94
N HIS A 324 -5.48 -3.11 19.11
CA HIS A 324 -6.92 -2.83 19.17
C HIS A 324 -7.73 -3.57 18.11
N ASN A 325 -7.19 -3.76 16.89
CA ASN A 325 -7.94 -4.30 15.76
C ASN A 325 -7.60 -5.79 15.54
N GLN A 326 -7.99 -6.64 16.50
CA GLN A 326 -7.63 -8.07 16.52
C GLN A 326 -8.33 -8.89 15.42
N ASP A 327 -9.47 -8.45 14.90
CA ASP A 327 -10.20 -9.13 13.83
C ASP A 327 -9.60 -8.87 12.45
N SER A 328 -8.74 -7.85 12.32
CA SER A 328 -8.15 -7.48 11.05
C SER A 328 -7.19 -8.55 10.52
N LEU A 329 -7.16 -8.72 9.18
CA LEU A 329 -6.19 -9.58 8.50
C LEU A 329 -4.74 -9.19 8.87
N PHE A 330 -4.49 -7.88 9.06
CA PHE A 330 -3.21 -7.35 9.50
C PHE A 330 -2.79 -7.95 10.86
N TYR A 331 -3.68 -7.95 11.85
CA TYR A 331 -3.42 -8.57 13.15
C TYR A 331 -3.20 -10.07 13.01
N LYS A 332 -4.10 -10.78 12.33
CA LYS A 332 -4.05 -12.23 12.17
C LYS A 332 -2.73 -12.70 11.58
N VAL A 333 -2.22 -12.00 10.55
CA VAL A 333 -0.92 -12.32 9.91
C VAL A 333 0.25 -12.08 10.86
N PHE A 334 0.31 -10.92 11.51
CA PHE A 334 1.43 -10.60 12.39
C PHE A 334 1.40 -11.44 13.67
N LYS A 335 0.22 -11.71 14.24
CA LYS A 335 0.01 -12.60 15.37
C LYS A 335 0.52 -14.02 15.08
N ALA A 336 0.06 -14.59 13.99
CA ALA A 336 0.42 -15.94 13.57
C ALA A 336 1.93 -16.11 13.32
N ARG A 337 2.63 -15.03 12.96
CA ARG A 337 4.03 -15.09 12.56
C ARG A 337 5.02 -14.70 13.66
N TYR A 338 4.68 -13.76 14.50
CA TYR A 338 5.66 -13.11 15.39
C TYR A 338 5.35 -13.16 16.88
N PHE A 339 4.07 -13.30 17.26
CA PHE A 339 3.68 -13.27 18.68
C PHE A 339 2.47 -14.15 18.99
N HIS A 340 2.46 -15.38 18.45
CA HIS A 340 1.31 -16.32 18.55
C HIS A 340 0.85 -16.60 19.99
N ASN A 341 1.76 -16.66 20.98
CA ASN A 341 1.45 -16.95 22.38
C ASN A 341 1.57 -15.73 23.32
N SER A 342 1.80 -14.52 22.79
CA SER A 342 2.00 -13.30 23.58
C SER A 342 1.21 -12.13 23.01
N SER A 343 1.33 -10.97 23.63
CA SER A 343 0.86 -9.70 23.05
C SER A 343 1.97 -9.03 22.23
N ILE A 344 1.61 -8.06 21.38
CA ILE A 344 2.61 -7.27 20.67
C ILE A 344 3.53 -6.53 21.63
N MET A 345 3.05 -6.18 22.83
CA MET A 345 3.83 -5.44 23.83
C MET A 345 4.99 -6.27 24.39
N GLU A 346 4.83 -7.59 24.42
CA GLU A 346 5.82 -8.56 24.95
C GLU A 346 6.64 -9.21 23.84
N ALA A 347 6.23 -9.01 22.58
CA ALA A 347 6.82 -9.68 21.43
C ALA A 347 8.31 -9.40 21.28
N ALA A 348 9.11 -10.46 21.15
CA ALA A 348 10.55 -10.34 20.97
C ALA A 348 10.94 -9.97 19.53
N ALA A 349 12.07 -9.29 19.39
CA ALA A 349 12.67 -9.02 18.09
C ALA A 349 13.23 -10.34 17.50
N SER A 350 12.55 -10.92 16.51
CA SER A 350 13.05 -12.10 15.81
C SER A 350 14.22 -11.73 14.89
N ARG A 351 15.32 -12.54 14.94
CA ARG A 351 16.44 -12.44 13.97
C ARG A 351 15.96 -12.62 12.53
N MET A 352 14.98 -13.50 12.32
CA MET A 352 14.37 -13.80 11.03
C MET A 352 13.22 -12.85 10.64
N GLY A 353 12.87 -11.93 11.54
CA GLY A 353 11.77 -10.97 11.31
C GLY A 353 12.02 -10.06 10.11
N SER A 354 10.93 -9.76 9.40
CA SER A 354 10.94 -8.82 8.28
C SER A 354 11.36 -7.41 8.70
N TYR A 355 11.72 -6.58 7.73
CA TYR A 355 12.02 -5.18 8.02
C TYR A 355 10.77 -4.40 8.48
N ALA A 356 9.60 -4.74 7.96
CA ALA A 356 8.33 -4.16 8.41
C ALA A 356 8.05 -4.51 9.88
N TRP A 357 8.22 -5.78 10.27
CA TRP A 357 8.09 -6.20 11.67
C TRP A 357 9.05 -5.44 12.60
N LYS A 358 10.33 -5.39 12.22
CA LYS A 358 11.34 -4.65 12.99
C LYS A 358 11.01 -3.16 13.12
N SER A 359 10.39 -2.58 12.09
CA SER A 359 9.92 -1.19 12.10
C SER A 359 8.76 -1.00 13.08
N ILE A 360 7.78 -1.90 13.06
CA ILE A 360 6.63 -1.86 13.99
C ILE A 360 7.08 -1.98 15.45
N LEU A 361 8.08 -2.83 15.73
CA LEU A 361 8.65 -2.96 17.07
C LEU A 361 9.27 -1.65 17.56
N LYS A 362 9.91 -0.86 16.67
CA LYS A 362 10.38 0.49 17.03
C LYS A 362 9.23 1.43 17.39
N GLY A 363 8.12 1.34 16.66
CA GLY A 363 6.90 2.06 17.03
C GLY A 363 6.29 1.59 18.36
N ARG A 364 6.34 0.28 18.66
CA ARG A 364 5.93 -0.26 19.96
C ARG A 364 6.76 0.35 21.12
N ASP A 365 8.08 0.50 20.94
CA ASP A 365 8.95 1.06 21.96
C ASP A 365 8.48 2.48 22.36
N VAL A 366 7.97 3.28 21.42
CA VAL A 366 7.36 4.59 21.69
C VAL A 366 6.08 4.45 22.53
N LEU A 367 5.24 3.47 22.24
CA LEU A 367 4.02 3.20 23.04
C LEU A 367 4.36 2.77 24.45
N LEU A 368 5.40 1.96 24.63
CA LEU A 368 5.89 1.54 25.96
C LEU A 368 6.35 2.73 26.79
N CYS A 369 7.10 3.67 26.21
CA CYS A 369 7.49 4.91 26.87
C CYS A 369 6.26 5.75 27.29
N GLY A 370 5.27 5.87 26.41
CA GLY A 370 4.01 6.57 26.72
C GLY A 370 3.11 5.85 27.73
N ALA A 371 3.15 4.53 27.77
CA ALA A 371 2.33 3.72 28.69
C ALA A 371 2.84 3.82 30.14
N HIS A 372 4.13 4.04 30.37
CA HIS A 372 4.64 4.28 31.73
C HIS A 372 4.02 5.54 32.39
N TRP A 373 3.65 6.54 31.62
CA TRP A 373 2.95 7.72 32.10
C TRP A 373 1.48 7.42 32.49
N LYS A 374 0.82 6.42 31.91
CA LYS A 374 -0.60 6.09 32.10
C LYS A 374 -0.88 5.00 33.15
N LYS A 375 0.11 4.38 33.75
CA LYS A 375 -0.13 3.49 34.91
C LYS A 375 -0.82 4.20 36.10
N LYS A 376 -0.91 5.52 36.09
CA LYS A 376 -1.69 6.34 37.04
C LYS A 376 -3.11 6.72 36.59
N LEU A 377 -3.52 6.43 35.37
CA LEU A 377 -4.87 6.72 34.87
C LEU A 377 -5.55 5.45 34.39
N LYS A 378 -6.61 5.05 35.08
CA LYS A 378 -7.47 3.92 34.69
C LYS A 378 -7.96 4.10 33.24
N PHE A 379 -7.81 3.05 32.42
CA PHE A 379 -8.29 2.97 31.06
C PHE A 379 -9.85 3.10 31.05
N GLY A 380 -10.31 4.29 30.82
CA GLY A 380 -11.70 4.57 30.50
C GLY A 380 -11.71 5.70 29.48
N ASN A 381 -12.27 5.42 28.29
CA ASN A 381 -12.58 6.34 27.21
C ASN A 381 -11.42 7.16 26.62
N ILE A 382 -10.76 6.62 25.60
CA ILE A 382 -9.88 7.41 24.71
C ILE A 382 -10.36 7.26 23.26
N ILE A 383 -11.39 7.99 22.91
CA ILE A 383 -11.66 8.45 21.55
C ILE A 383 -11.01 9.85 21.49
N GLY A 384 -10.02 10.01 20.59
CA GLY A 384 -9.38 11.31 20.34
C GLY A 384 -8.14 11.64 21.19
N CYS A 385 -7.03 10.96 20.96
CA CYS A 385 -5.74 11.42 21.46
C CYS A 385 -4.89 12.05 20.35
N GLN A 386 -4.80 13.38 20.36
CA GLN A 386 -3.61 14.07 19.87
C GLN A 386 -2.44 13.64 20.75
N VAL A 387 -1.43 12.99 20.16
CA VAL A 387 -0.18 12.68 20.89
C VAL A 387 0.63 13.96 20.98
N ASN A 388 0.45 14.71 22.05
CA ASN A 388 1.37 15.76 22.43
C ASN A 388 2.63 15.10 23.00
N ILE A 389 3.67 15.01 22.19
CA ILE A 389 5.02 14.66 22.67
C ILE A 389 5.58 15.91 23.33
N LEU A 390 5.41 16.00 24.65
CA LEU A 390 6.13 16.99 25.47
C LEU A 390 7.55 16.46 25.68
N HIS A 391 8.52 17.21 25.17
CA HIS A 391 9.93 17.04 25.50
C HIS A 391 10.16 17.39 26.97
N LYS A 392 10.92 16.54 27.70
CA LYS A 392 11.90 16.96 28.69
C LYS A 392 13.28 16.93 28.09
#